data_903537e9926072a0a2b99e7dd0ac723c
#
_entry.id   903537e9926072a0a2b99e7dd0ac723c
#
_cell.length_a   1.000
_cell.length_b   1.000
_cell.length_c   1.000
_cell.angle_alpha   90.00
_cell.angle_beta   90.00
_cell.angle_gamma   90.00
#
_symmetry.space_group_name_H-M   'P 1'
#
loop_
_entity.id
_entity.type
_entity.pdbx_description
1 polymer ?
#
loop_
_entity_poly.entity_id
_entity_poly.type
_entity_poly.pdbx_seq_one_letter_code
_entity_poly.pdbx_strand_id
1 'polypeptide(L)'
;LIQSDFSVKTGINVDIKTTNATLTHAALSGDGPDCQLHLSRSEPVNLAMRKAVCDLTQFPDYEEVAKRFMPTASDPYKFGDGIYALPDTQTFYTMFIREDIFKELGLSIPKTWDEFIETSVLLLRQNMQAGLPYTQISTMTEVNLGVGSLSIFPTMLLQNGGKLYNENRSK
;
A
#
# COMPACT_ATOMS: atom_id res chain seq x y z
N LEU A 1 9.16 -10.84 -22.10
CA LEU A 1 8.69 -11.77 -21.08
C LEU A 1 7.31 -12.36 -21.41
N ILE A 2 6.27 -11.55 -21.74
CA ILE A 2 4.94 -12.10 -22.01
C ILE A 2 4.93 -12.94 -23.29
N GLN A 3 5.31 -12.37 -24.43
CA GLN A 3 5.31 -13.10 -25.72
C GLN A 3 6.37 -14.21 -25.79
N SER A 4 7.52 -14.02 -25.17
CA SER A 4 8.64 -14.96 -25.24
C SER A 4 8.64 -16.07 -24.19
N ASP A 5 7.90 -15.91 -23.09
CA ASP A 5 7.86 -16.87 -22.01
C ASP A 5 6.44 -17.32 -21.68
N PHE A 6 5.57 -16.39 -21.29
CA PHE A 6 4.21 -16.72 -20.87
C PHE A 6 3.38 -17.32 -22.02
N SER A 7 3.31 -16.64 -23.18
CA SER A 7 2.52 -17.13 -24.32
C SER A 7 3.02 -18.46 -24.86
N VAL A 8 4.34 -18.67 -24.84
CA VAL A 8 4.95 -19.93 -25.27
C VAL A 8 4.60 -21.09 -24.33
N LYS A 9 4.60 -20.83 -23.02
CA LYS A 9 4.32 -21.87 -22.00
C LYS A 9 2.83 -22.18 -21.86
N THR A 10 1.97 -21.20 -22.05
CA THR A 10 0.53 -21.32 -21.76
C THR A 10 -0.33 -21.48 -23.01
N GLY A 11 0.19 -21.12 -24.19
CA GLY A 11 -0.58 -21.03 -25.43
C GLY A 11 -1.53 -19.82 -25.47
N ILE A 12 -1.49 -18.92 -24.46
CA ILE A 12 -2.36 -17.75 -24.37
C ILE A 12 -1.67 -16.55 -24.98
N ASN A 13 -2.31 -15.94 -25.96
CA ASN A 13 -1.88 -14.67 -26.53
C ASN A 13 -2.37 -13.52 -25.67
N VAL A 14 -1.48 -12.60 -25.31
CA VAL A 14 -1.77 -11.41 -24.52
C VAL A 14 -1.55 -10.16 -25.36
N ASP A 15 -2.58 -9.37 -25.54
CA ASP A 15 -2.51 -8.03 -26.14
C ASP A 15 -2.40 -6.99 -25.01
N ILE A 16 -1.27 -6.31 -24.93
CA ILE A 16 -1.01 -5.32 -23.89
C ILE A 16 -1.37 -3.94 -24.41
N LYS A 17 -2.30 -3.29 -23.74
CA LYS A 17 -2.68 -1.91 -24.00
C LYS A 17 -2.37 -1.05 -22.78
N THR A 18 -1.72 0.08 -23.00
CA THR A 18 -1.54 1.10 -21.95
C THR A 18 -2.62 2.14 -22.12
N THR A 19 -3.37 2.42 -21.04
CA THR A 19 -4.44 3.41 -21.05
C THR A 19 -4.41 4.24 -19.77
N ASN A 20 -4.78 5.51 -19.90
CA ASN A 20 -5.06 6.40 -18.77
C ASN A 20 -6.56 6.45 -18.46
N ALA A 21 -7.40 5.72 -19.20
CA ALA A 21 -8.83 5.65 -18.93
C ALA A 21 -9.10 4.84 -17.66
N THR A 22 -10.10 5.28 -16.89
CA THR A 22 -10.52 4.52 -15.70
C THR A 22 -11.23 3.25 -16.11
N LEU A 23 -10.99 2.15 -15.38
CA LEU A 23 -11.68 0.87 -15.60
C LEU A 23 -13.21 1.00 -15.56
N THR A 24 -13.73 1.92 -14.75
CA THR A 24 -15.16 2.18 -14.67
C THR A 24 -15.73 2.57 -16.03
N HIS A 25 -15.05 3.45 -16.77
CA HIS A 25 -15.49 3.83 -18.12
C HIS A 25 -15.41 2.67 -19.11
N ALA A 26 -14.31 1.91 -19.08
CA ALA A 26 -14.13 0.74 -19.94
C ALA A 26 -15.19 -0.34 -19.67
N ALA A 27 -15.50 -0.61 -18.40
CA ALA A 27 -16.54 -1.56 -18.01
C ALA A 27 -17.94 -1.11 -18.45
N LEU A 28 -18.25 0.19 -18.35
CA LEU A 28 -19.55 0.73 -18.79
C LEU A 28 -19.73 0.72 -20.32
N SER A 29 -18.64 0.90 -21.07
CA SER A 29 -18.68 0.83 -22.54
C SER A 29 -18.68 -0.59 -23.10
N GLY A 30 -18.46 -1.61 -22.24
CA GLY A 30 -18.32 -2.99 -22.68
C GLY A 30 -17.00 -3.30 -23.41
N ASP A 31 -16.03 -2.40 -23.33
CA ASP A 31 -14.69 -2.51 -23.97
C ASP A 31 -13.59 -2.62 -22.88
N GLY A 32 -13.92 -3.24 -21.76
CA GLY A 32 -12.98 -3.46 -20.67
C GLY A 32 -11.95 -4.55 -21.00
N PRO A 33 -10.73 -4.48 -20.40
CA PRO A 33 -9.75 -5.54 -20.53
C PRO A 33 -10.17 -6.79 -19.74
N ASP A 34 -9.68 -7.96 -20.16
CA ASP A 34 -9.86 -9.20 -19.37
C ASP A 34 -9.11 -9.14 -18.03
N CYS A 35 -7.99 -8.41 -18.00
CA CYS A 35 -7.18 -8.22 -16.81
C CYS A 35 -6.51 -6.86 -16.81
N GLN A 36 -6.40 -6.23 -15.67
CA GLN A 36 -5.64 -4.98 -15.49
C GLN A 36 -4.60 -5.12 -14.38
N LEU A 37 -3.39 -4.63 -14.65
CA LEU A 37 -2.28 -4.56 -13.70
C LEU A 37 -2.14 -3.15 -13.11
N HIS A 38 -1.46 -3.04 -11.99
CA HIS A 38 -1.12 -1.76 -11.32
C HIS A 38 -2.33 -0.88 -10.96
N LEU A 39 -3.40 -1.52 -10.49
CA LEU A 39 -4.54 -0.80 -9.92
C LEU A 39 -4.17 -0.14 -8.59
N SER A 40 -4.79 1.00 -8.31
CA SER A 40 -4.72 1.59 -6.99
C SER A 40 -5.35 0.65 -5.95
N ARG A 41 -4.86 0.68 -4.71
CA ARG A 41 -5.29 -0.25 -3.64
C ARG A 41 -6.82 -0.28 -3.41
N SER A 42 -7.51 0.83 -3.62
CA SER A 42 -8.96 0.94 -3.38
C SER A 42 -9.82 0.57 -4.59
N GLU A 43 -9.24 0.52 -5.77
CA GLU A 43 -9.99 0.38 -7.01
C GLU A 43 -10.65 -1.00 -7.16
N PRO A 44 -9.99 -2.14 -6.83
CA PRO A 44 -10.61 -3.45 -6.93
C PRO A 44 -11.90 -3.57 -6.10
N VAL A 45 -11.91 -3.06 -4.87
CA VAL A 45 -13.11 -3.08 -4.02
C VAL A 45 -14.20 -2.16 -4.56
N ASN A 46 -13.83 -0.97 -5.05
CA ASN A 46 -14.79 -0.06 -5.68
C ASN A 46 -15.44 -0.67 -6.92
N LEU A 47 -14.70 -1.43 -7.72
CA LEU A 47 -15.22 -2.13 -8.89
C LEU A 47 -16.05 -3.36 -8.49
N ALA A 48 -15.66 -4.08 -7.43
CA ALA A 48 -16.43 -5.18 -6.87
C ALA A 48 -17.82 -4.74 -6.39
N MET A 49 -17.88 -3.60 -5.68
CA MET A 49 -19.16 -2.99 -5.26
C MET A 49 -20.10 -2.69 -6.44
N ARG A 50 -19.53 -2.40 -7.60
CA ARG A 50 -20.25 -2.15 -8.87
C ARG A 50 -20.47 -3.38 -9.72
N LYS A 51 -20.02 -4.56 -9.26
CA LYS A 51 -20.04 -5.82 -10.01
C LYS A 51 -19.32 -5.74 -11.36
N ALA A 52 -18.27 -4.93 -11.43
CA ALA A 52 -17.47 -4.70 -12.64
C ALA A 52 -16.20 -5.57 -12.72
N VAL A 53 -15.94 -6.37 -11.69
CA VAL A 53 -14.81 -7.33 -11.61
C VAL A 53 -15.30 -8.65 -11.03
N CYS A 54 -14.63 -9.73 -11.40
CA CYS A 54 -14.98 -11.05 -10.92
C CYS A 54 -14.33 -11.36 -9.56
N ASP A 55 -14.97 -12.20 -8.78
CA ASP A 55 -14.42 -12.79 -7.57
C ASP A 55 -13.39 -13.86 -7.95
N LEU A 56 -12.16 -13.68 -7.49
CA LEU A 56 -11.06 -14.58 -7.80
C LEU A 56 -11.16 -15.92 -7.05
N THR A 57 -11.89 -15.98 -5.95
CA THR A 57 -12.07 -17.22 -5.17
C THR A 57 -12.87 -18.29 -5.92
N GLN A 58 -13.56 -17.93 -7.00
CA GLN A 58 -14.27 -18.87 -7.85
C GLN A 58 -13.34 -19.75 -8.70
N PHE A 59 -12.09 -19.37 -8.88
CA PHE A 59 -11.14 -20.14 -9.68
C PHE A 59 -10.54 -21.28 -8.86
N PRO A 60 -10.46 -22.49 -9.41
CA PRO A 60 -10.05 -23.68 -8.65
C PRO A 60 -8.60 -23.65 -8.16
N ASP A 61 -7.74 -22.86 -8.80
CA ASP A 61 -6.33 -22.70 -8.46
C ASP A 61 -6.06 -21.50 -7.55
N TYR A 62 -7.11 -20.73 -7.18
CA TYR A 62 -6.96 -19.52 -6.36
C TYR A 62 -6.18 -19.77 -5.06
N GLU A 63 -6.52 -20.83 -4.33
CA GLU A 63 -5.87 -21.16 -3.06
C GLU A 63 -4.37 -21.47 -3.20
N GLU A 64 -3.97 -22.08 -4.29
CA GLU A 64 -2.58 -22.36 -4.58
C GLU A 64 -1.81 -21.06 -4.91
N VAL A 65 -2.43 -20.20 -5.71
CA VAL A 65 -1.86 -18.90 -6.07
C VAL A 65 -1.77 -17.99 -4.85
N ALA A 66 -2.81 -17.96 -4.01
CA ALA A 66 -2.85 -17.13 -2.79
C ALA A 66 -1.71 -17.46 -1.81
N LYS A 67 -1.28 -18.73 -1.72
CA LYS A 67 -0.14 -19.15 -0.87
C LYS A 67 1.20 -18.54 -1.27
N ARG A 68 1.32 -17.96 -2.46
CA ARG A 68 2.54 -17.25 -2.91
C ARG A 68 2.72 -15.88 -2.27
N PHE A 69 1.66 -15.36 -1.65
CA PHE A 69 1.63 -14.03 -1.02
C PHE A 69 1.63 -14.17 0.51
N MET A 70 1.99 -13.07 1.18
CA MET A 70 1.83 -13.01 2.64
C MET A 70 0.35 -13.13 3.02
N PRO A 71 0.01 -13.78 4.14
CA PRO A 71 -1.39 -14.07 4.50
C PRO A 71 -2.32 -12.85 4.51
N THR A 72 -1.81 -11.67 4.87
CA THR A 72 -2.59 -10.43 4.93
C THR A 72 -2.52 -9.57 3.67
N ALA A 73 -1.77 -10.01 2.65
CA ALA A 73 -1.53 -9.19 1.46
C ALA A 73 -2.80 -8.94 0.64
N SER A 74 -3.74 -9.89 0.64
CA SER A 74 -5.00 -9.80 -0.08
C SER A 74 -6.14 -9.13 0.71
N ASP A 75 -5.96 -8.87 2.02
CA ASP A 75 -7.00 -8.23 2.86
C ASP A 75 -7.55 -6.92 2.30
N PRO A 76 -6.73 -6.03 1.69
CA PRO A 76 -7.24 -4.80 1.09
C PRO A 76 -8.20 -4.98 -0.08
N TYR A 77 -8.20 -6.16 -0.68
CA TYR A 77 -8.99 -6.49 -1.88
C TYR A 77 -10.20 -7.35 -1.57
N LYS A 78 -10.49 -7.54 -0.28
CA LYS A 78 -11.62 -8.31 0.20
C LYS A 78 -12.88 -7.44 0.23
N PHE A 79 -13.97 -7.95 -0.33
CA PHE A 79 -15.31 -7.37 -0.20
C PHE A 79 -16.36 -8.49 -0.03
N GLY A 80 -17.10 -8.46 1.08
CA GLY A 80 -17.91 -9.60 1.49
C GLY A 80 -17.05 -10.82 1.77
N ASP A 81 -17.37 -11.93 1.13
CA ASP A 81 -16.61 -13.18 1.23
C ASP A 81 -15.62 -13.37 0.07
N GLY A 82 -15.64 -12.49 -0.94
CA GLY A 82 -14.82 -12.59 -2.14
C GLY A 82 -13.52 -11.79 -2.08
N ILE A 83 -12.59 -12.16 -2.93
CA ILE A 83 -11.31 -11.47 -3.20
C ILE A 83 -11.28 -11.02 -4.67
N TYR A 84 -11.00 -9.75 -4.91
CA TYR A 84 -11.20 -9.12 -6.22
C TYR A 84 -9.91 -8.62 -6.88
N ALA A 85 -8.78 -8.84 -6.25
CA ALA A 85 -7.46 -8.65 -6.87
C ALA A 85 -6.40 -9.44 -6.12
N LEU A 86 -5.24 -9.62 -6.78
CA LEU A 86 -4.02 -10.12 -6.17
C LEU A 86 -3.03 -8.97 -6.00
N PRO A 87 -2.23 -8.94 -4.92
CA PRO A 87 -1.22 -7.92 -4.70
C PRO A 87 -0.06 -8.12 -5.68
N ASP A 88 0.28 -7.11 -6.46
CA ASP A 88 1.51 -7.07 -7.27
C ASP A 88 2.65 -6.40 -6.48
N THR A 89 2.30 -5.46 -5.61
CA THR A 89 3.22 -4.72 -4.75
C THR A 89 2.67 -4.60 -3.34
N GLN A 90 3.59 -4.50 -2.38
CA GLN A 90 3.25 -4.22 -0.99
C GLN A 90 4.06 -3.02 -0.53
N THR A 91 3.38 -1.98 -0.02
CA THR A 91 4.01 -0.75 0.45
C THR A 91 3.78 -0.60 1.95
N PHE A 92 4.84 -0.26 2.67
CA PHE A 92 4.80 -0.02 4.10
C PHE A 92 5.77 1.11 4.47
N TYR A 93 5.51 1.76 5.60
CA TYR A 93 6.42 2.77 6.12
C TYR A 93 7.64 2.13 6.76
N THR A 94 8.81 2.66 6.42
CA THR A 94 10.09 2.29 7.02
C THR A 94 10.83 3.55 7.41
N MET A 95 11.40 3.55 8.59
CA MET A 95 12.26 4.63 9.07
C MET A 95 13.69 4.39 8.59
N PHE A 96 14.21 5.31 7.79
CA PHE A 96 15.61 5.34 7.40
C PHE A 96 16.38 6.25 8.34
N ILE A 97 17.48 5.76 8.88
CA ILE A 97 18.32 6.47 9.85
C ILE A 97 19.74 6.59 9.31
N ARG A 98 20.31 7.78 9.42
CA ARG A 98 21.72 8.04 9.23
C ARG A 98 22.47 7.68 10.51
N GLU A 99 22.91 6.43 10.62
CA GLU A 99 23.59 5.89 11.79
C GLU A 99 24.89 6.66 12.14
N ASP A 100 25.58 7.17 11.12
CA ASP A 100 26.76 7.99 11.29
C ASP A 100 26.46 9.29 12.07
N ILE A 101 25.38 9.98 11.73
CA ILE A 101 24.93 11.21 12.41
C ILE A 101 24.50 10.88 13.84
N PHE A 102 23.72 9.81 14.02
CA PHE A 102 23.26 9.39 15.35
C PHE A 102 24.46 9.08 16.27
N LYS A 103 25.48 8.41 15.75
CA LYS A 103 26.70 8.10 16.47
C LYS A 103 27.51 9.35 16.80
N GLU A 104 27.66 10.28 15.85
CA GLU A 104 28.36 11.54 16.05
C GLU A 104 27.70 12.39 17.15
N LEU A 105 26.37 12.41 17.17
CA LEU A 105 25.58 13.18 18.13
C LEU A 105 25.33 12.42 19.46
N GLY A 106 25.83 11.20 19.60
CA GLY A 106 25.60 10.37 20.79
C GLY A 106 24.13 9.97 20.99
N LEU A 107 23.34 9.91 19.94
CA LEU A 107 21.91 9.57 19.98
C LEU A 107 21.71 8.06 19.80
N SER A 108 20.70 7.54 20.49
CA SER A 108 20.22 6.17 20.31
C SER A 108 19.14 6.11 19.22
N ILE A 109 19.06 4.99 18.50
CA ILE A 109 17.99 4.73 17.54
C ILE A 109 16.66 4.57 18.30
N PRO A 110 15.64 5.41 18.02
CA PRO A 110 14.37 5.35 18.73
C PRO A 110 13.61 4.05 18.43
N LYS A 111 13.03 3.45 19.46
CA LYS A 111 12.23 2.22 19.39
C LYS A 111 10.74 2.46 19.63
N THR A 112 10.40 3.61 20.17
CA THR A 112 9.02 4.03 20.47
C THR A 112 8.72 5.36 19.80
N TRP A 113 7.44 5.70 19.70
CA TRP A 113 7.03 7.02 19.17
C TRP A 113 7.47 8.18 20.07
N ASP A 114 7.47 7.98 21.39
CA ASP A 114 7.95 9.01 22.34
C ASP A 114 9.45 9.26 22.16
N GLU A 115 10.25 8.21 22.10
CA GLU A 115 11.69 8.32 21.80
C GLU A 115 11.94 8.96 20.43
N PHE A 116 11.10 8.65 19.43
CA PHE A 116 11.20 9.26 18.10
C PHE A 116 10.95 10.77 18.15
N ILE A 117 9.91 11.20 18.88
CA ILE A 117 9.59 12.63 19.04
C ILE A 117 10.72 13.35 19.79
N GLU A 118 11.19 12.80 20.90
CA GLU A 118 12.28 13.38 21.68
C GLU A 118 13.57 13.50 20.86
N THR A 119 13.94 12.44 20.16
CA THR A 119 15.12 12.43 19.28
C THR A 119 14.97 13.44 18.15
N SER A 120 13.78 13.56 17.58
CA SER A 120 13.49 14.53 16.52
C SER A 120 13.67 15.97 17.00
N VAL A 121 13.20 16.28 18.20
CA VAL A 121 13.38 17.61 18.81
C VAL A 121 14.86 17.91 19.10
N LEU A 122 15.61 16.91 19.59
CA LEU A 122 17.05 17.06 19.81
C LEU A 122 17.81 17.31 18.51
N LEU A 123 17.53 16.56 17.46
CA LEU A 123 18.13 16.74 16.14
C LEU A 123 17.84 18.14 15.59
N LEU A 124 16.62 18.62 15.69
CA LEU A 124 16.24 19.97 15.25
C LEU A 124 17.01 21.05 16.02
N ARG A 125 17.10 20.94 17.34
CA ARG A 125 17.82 21.91 18.18
C ARG A 125 19.32 21.96 17.87
N GLN A 126 19.96 20.81 17.74
CA GLN A 126 21.39 20.73 17.44
C GLN A 126 21.70 21.27 16.05
N ASN A 127 20.86 21.03 15.06
CA ASN A 127 20.99 21.59 13.73
C ASN A 127 20.86 23.11 13.70
N MET A 128 19.88 23.66 14.41
CA MET A 128 19.72 25.12 14.51
C MET A 128 20.92 25.80 15.17
N GLN A 129 21.57 25.13 16.13
CA GLN A 129 22.76 25.67 16.81
C GLN A 129 24.03 25.53 15.98
N ALA A 130 24.17 24.46 15.20
CA ALA A 130 25.39 24.15 14.46
C ALA A 130 25.38 24.67 13.00
N GLY A 131 24.27 25.22 12.51
CA GLY A 131 24.13 25.65 11.12
C GLY A 131 24.28 24.51 10.10
N LEU A 132 24.03 23.26 10.52
CA LEU A 132 24.24 22.08 9.70
C LEU A 132 23.01 21.83 8.77
N PRO A 133 23.23 21.35 7.53
CA PRO A 133 22.16 21.13 6.55
C PRO A 133 21.36 19.84 6.78
N TYR A 134 21.50 19.14 7.91
CA TYR A 134 20.95 17.80 8.17
C TYR A 134 19.52 17.80 8.74
N THR A 135 18.71 18.78 8.41
CA THR A 135 17.50 19.09 9.16
C THR A 135 16.23 18.35 8.72
N GLN A 136 16.30 17.43 7.79
CA GLN A 136 15.04 16.83 7.34
C GLN A 136 14.71 15.53 8.06
N ILE A 137 13.95 15.65 9.15
CA ILE A 137 13.00 14.63 9.50
C ILE A 137 11.80 14.84 8.55
N SER A 138 11.84 14.17 7.42
CA SER A 138 10.70 14.15 6.52
C SER A 138 9.73 13.11 7.05
N THR A 139 8.68 13.56 7.71
CA THR A 139 7.51 12.74 7.96
C THR A 139 6.45 13.12 6.93
N MET A 140 5.73 12.15 6.40
CA MET A 140 4.52 12.45 5.65
C MET A 140 3.47 12.99 6.64
N THR A 141 3.41 14.30 6.76
CA THR A 141 2.54 15.01 7.71
C THR A 141 1.10 15.15 7.23
N GLU A 142 0.80 14.72 6.01
CA GLU A 142 -0.56 14.77 5.51
C GLU A 142 -1.43 13.71 6.18
N VAL A 143 -2.39 14.17 6.97
CA VAL A 143 -3.48 13.36 7.48
C VAL A 143 -4.46 13.12 6.33
N ASN A 144 -4.04 12.33 5.37
CA ASN A 144 -4.93 11.91 4.30
C ASN A 144 -5.67 10.65 4.73
N LEU A 145 -6.91 10.83 5.18
CA LEU A 145 -7.82 9.74 5.53
C LEU A 145 -8.47 9.11 4.27
N GLY A 146 -8.07 9.55 3.09
CA GLY A 146 -8.58 9.04 1.82
C GLY A 146 -8.33 7.53 1.69
N VAL A 147 -9.35 6.83 1.22
CA VAL A 147 -9.26 5.41 0.91
C VAL A 147 -8.18 5.22 -0.15
N GLY A 148 -7.14 4.47 0.20
CA GLY A 148 -6.03 4.15 -0.72
C GLY A 148 -4.77 4.99 -0.58
N SER A 149 -4.78 6.06 0.23
CA SER A 149 -3.53 6.76 0.55
C SER A 149 -2.85 6.14 1.76
N LEU A 150 -1.55 5.88 1.62
CA LEU A 150 -0.70 5.59 2.77
C LEU A 150 -0.46 6.91 3.49
N SER A 151 -0.92 7.02 4.74
CA SER A 151 -0.55 8.12 5.61
C SER A 151 0.03 7.58 6.91
N ILE A 152 0.88 8.37 7.55
CA ILE A 152 1.48 7.99 8.83
C ILE A 152 0.41 7.89 9.94
N PHE A 153 -0.68 8.64 9.82
CA PHE A 153 -1.74 8.69 10.84
C PHE A 153 -2.40 7.33 11.13
N PRO A 154 -2.89 6.55 10.14
CA PRO A 154 -3.42 5.21 10.41
C PRO A 154 -2.39 4.29 11.06
N THR A 155 -1.12 4.38 10.65
CA THR A 155 -0.04 3.59 11.25
C THR A 155 0.13 3.92 12.73
N MET A 156 0.25 5.20 13.06
CA MET A 156 0.36 5.65 14.46
C MET A 156 -0.88 5.28 15.27
N LEU A 157 -2.08 5.49 14.72
CA LEU A 157 -3.34 5.15 15.38
C LEU A 157 -3.40 3.67 15.74
N LEU A 158 -3.13 2.79 14.78
CA LEU A 158 -3.20 1.34 14.98
C LEU A 158 -2.10 0.84 15.94
N GLN A 159 -0.89 1.37 15.85
CA GLN A 159 0.22 1.01 16.73
C GLN A 159 -0.03 1.45 18.18
N ASN A 160 -0.83 2.50 18.40
CA ASN A 160 -1.28 2.93 19.72
C ASN A 160 -2.59 2.25 20.17
N GLY A 161 -3.02 1.17 19.50
CA GLY A 161 -4.21 0.41 19.86
C GLY A 161 -5.53 1.09 19.47
N GLY A 162 -5.47 2.17 18.69
CA GLY A 162 -6.65 2.85 18.19
C GLY A 162 -7.33 2.09 17.04
N LYS A 163 -8.56 2.47 16.74
CA LYS A 163 -9.36 1.93 15.63
C LYS A 163 -9.93 3.07 14.80
N LEU A 164 -9.98 2.90 13.48
CA LEU A 164 -10.62 3.88 12.58
C LEU A 164 -12.14 3.85 12.66
N TYR A 165 -12.70 2.70 12.98
CA TYR A 165 -14.13 2.47 13.11
C TYR A 165 -14.42 1.67 14.38
N ASN A 166 -15.59 1.86 14.96
CA ASN A 166 -16.08 1.00 16.03
C ASN A 166 -16.51 -0.38 15.49
N GLU A 167 -16.92 -1.29 16.40
CA GLU A 167 -17.31 -2.66 16.03
C GLU A 167 -18.49 -2.71 15.03
N ASN A 168 -19.37 -1.71 15.07
CA ASN A 168 -20.49 -1.58 14.16
C ASN A 168 -20.14 -0.86 12.85
N ARG A 169 -18.85 -0.55 12.61
CA ARG A 169 -18.34 0.21 11.46
C ARG A 169 -19.00 1.59 11.29
N SER A 170 -19.59 2.12 12.35
CA SER A 170 -20.07 3.52 12.42
C SER A 170 -18.95 4.43 12.94
N LYS A 171 -19.04 5.72 12.61
CA LYS A 171 -18.09 6.75 13.09
C LYS A 171 -18.23 6.99 14.59
#